data_13d1a0f39603c3b1817b6f1e4c585825
#
_entry.id   13d1a0f39603c3b1817b6f1e4c585825
#
_cell.length_a   1.000
_cell.length_b   1.000
_cell.length_c   1.000
_cell.angle_alpha   90.00
_cell.angle_beta   90.00
_cell.angle_gamma   90.00
#
_symmetry.space_group_name_H-M   'P 1'
#
loop_
_entity.id
_entity.type
_entity.pdbx_description
1 polymer ?
#
loop_
_entity_poly.entity_id
_entity_poly.type
_entity_poly.pdbx_seq_one_letter_code
_entity_poly.pdbx_strand_id
1 'polypeptide(L)'
;MTTPEIAKALGEKDLVTVKEMPLAASNGREAQHNSWDGSHVVTTRAAANRAYQEAGITNPRDQISMFEVHDCFSITELVTMEDLFISSEGRAVNDIMEGFYDADGKIPCQIDGGLKCFGHPIGASGIRMIYEMYLQLNGRAGERQRADNPVFGMTHNLGGFPHQNVCSLTIVGKEGA
;
A
#
# COMPACT_ATOMS: atom_id res chain seq x y z
N MET A 1 5.73 -14.33 -10.24
CA MET A 1 6.58 -13.18 -10.62
C MET A 1 7.82 -13.71 -11.34
N THR A 2 8.28 -12.97 -12.36
CA THR A 2 9.46 -13.31 -13.17
C THR A 2 10.08 -12.02 -13.70
N THR A 3 11.18 -12.09 -14.46
CA THR A 3 11.73 -10.90 -15.10
C THR A 3 10.88 -10.47 -16.31
N PRO A 4 10.92 -9.18 -16.71
CA PRO A 4 10.19 -8.70 -17.89
C PRO A 4 10.55 -9.46 -19.17
N GLU A 5 11.82 -9.85 -19.33
CA GLU A 5 12.30 -10.60 -20.50
C GLU A 5 11.64 -11.97 -20.59
N ILE A 6 11.56 -12.69 -19.44
CA ILE A 6 10.91 -14.01 -19.39
C ILE A 6 9.41 -13.86 -19.63
N ALA A 7 8.76 -12.86 -19.01
CA ALA A 7 7.33 -12.61 -19.22
C ALA A 7 7.03 -12.35 -20.70
N LYS A 8 7.80 -11.49 -21.37
CA LYS A 8 7.69 -11.22 -22.81
C LYS A 8 7.92 -12.45 -23.68
N ALA A 9 8.90 -13.29 -23.31
CA ALA A 9 9.17 -14.55 -24.00
C ALA A 9 7.99 -15.58 -23.86
N LEU A 10 7.23 -15.47 -22.77
CA LEU A 10 6.01 -16.25 -22.55
C LEU A 10 4.76 -15.66 -23.22
N GLY A 11 4.91 -14.53 -23.93
CA GLY A 11 3.82 -13.87 -24.67
C GLY A 11 3.01 -12.86 -23.87
N GLU A 12 3.43 -12.52 -22.64
CA GLU A 12 2.77 -11.48 -21.84
C GLU A 12 3.04 -10.09 -22.43
N LYS A 13 1.96 -9.32 -22.61
CA LYS A 13 2.03 -7.99 -23.25
C LYS A 13 1.78 -6.86 -22.26
N ASP A 14 0.90 -7.09 -21.28
CA ASP A 14 0.46 -6.09 -20.32
C ASP A 14 1.19 -6.31 -18.99
N LEU A 15 2.44 -5.85 -18.95
CA LEU A 15 3.29 -6.06 -17.78
C LEU A 15 2.98 -5.06 -16.67
N VAL A 16 2.76 -5.61 -15.48
CA VAL A 16 2.80 -4.88 -14.22
C VAL A 16 4.15 -5.17 -13.56
N THR A 17 4.91 -4.13 -13.30
CA THR A 17 6.25 -4.23 -12.74
C THR A 17 6.28 -3.78 -11.28
N VAL A 18 7.08 -4.45 -10.47
CA VAL A 18 7.44 -3.95 -9.14
C VAL A 18 8.37 -2.76 -9.33
N LYS A 19 7.94 -1.59 -8.87
CA LYS A 19 8.73 -0.35 -8.94
C LYS A 19 9.68 -0.29 -7.75
N GLU A 20 9.16 -0.66 -6.56
CA GLU A 20 9.96 -0.70 -5.34
C GLU A 20 9.31 -1.62 -4.30
N MET A 21 10.12 -2.21 -3.41
CA MET A 21 9.67 -3.11 -2.36
C MET A 21 10.57 -3.02 -1.12
N PRO A 22 10.57 -1.89 -0.39
CA PRO A 22 11.36 -1.74 0.82
C PRO A 22 10.81 -2.54 1.99
N LEU A 23 11.72 -2.94 2.87
CA LEU A 23 11.44 -3.49 4.18
C LEU A 23 12.05 -2.58 5.25
N ALA A 24 11.27 -2.25 6.27
CA ALA A 24 11.75 -1.54 7.45
C ALA A 24 11.44 -2.35 8.71
N ALA A 25 12.42 -2.49 9.59
CA ALA A 25 12.26 -3.16 10.88
C ALA A 25 12.55 -2.18 12.01
N SER A 26 11.75 -2.23 13.05
CA SER A 26 12.00 -1.43 14.26
C SER A 26 13.28 -1.91 14.94
N ASN A 27 13.97 -0.98 15.58
CA ASN A 27 15.19 -1.27 16.33
C ASN A 27 14.95 -1.30 17.85
N GLY A 28 13.70 -1.21 18.28
CA GLY A 28 13.29 -1.22 19.67
C GLY A 28 13.51 0.11 20.43
N ARG A 29 14.00 1.14 19.78
CA ARG A 29 14.22 2.45 20.42
C ARG A 29 12.91 3.08 20.90
N GLU A 30 11.85 2.93 20.13
CA GLU A 30 10.53 3.45 20.47
C GLU A 30 10.00 2.87 21.78
N ALA A 31 10.31 1.59 22.07
CA ALA A 31 9.91 0.93 23.30
C ALA A 31 10.75 1.34 24.52
N GLN A 32 12.03 1.69 24.30
CA GLN A 32 13.00 1.88 25.38
C GLN A 32 13.18 3.34 25.80
N HIS A 33 12.99 4.28 24.91
CA HIS A 33 13.39 5.68 25.13
C HIS A 33 12.24 6.67 25.22
N ASN A 34 11.01 6.19 25.20
CA ASN A 34 9.80 7.05 25.33
C ASN A 34 9.75 8.26 24.38
N SER A 35 10.46 8.19 23.27
CA SER A 35 10.41 9.24 22.25
C SER A 35 9.27 9.07 21.27
N TRP A 36 8.61 7.91 21.33
CA TRP A 36 7.44 7.61 20.50
C TRP A 36 6.18 8.01 21.27
N ASP A 37 5.40 8.90 20.67
CA ASP A 37 4.17 9.44 21.26
C ASP A 37 2.90 8.62 20.95
N GLY A 38 3.05 7.54 20.16
CA GLY A 38 1.94 6.67 19.77
C GLY A 38 1.13 7.18 18.57
N SER A 39 1.47 8.30 18.00
CA SER A 39 0.71 8.92 16.90
C SER A 39 0.98 8.31 15.53
N HIS A 40 2.09 7.56 15.38
CA HIS A 40 2.52 7.03 14.08
C HIS A 40 3.33 5.73 14.22
N VAL A 41 3.51 5.01 13.11
CA VAL A 41 4.34 3.82 13.01
C VAL A 41 5.62 4.15 12.27
N VAL A 42 6.73 4.25 12.99
CA VAL A 42 8.03 4.71 12.45
C VAL A 42 8.50 3.89 11.26
N THR A 43 8.31 2.56 11.29
CA THR A 43 8.71 1.68 10.20
C THR A 43 7.88 1.89 8.94
N THR A 44 6.58 2.20 9.07
CA THR A 44 5.72 2.55 7.93
C THR A 44 6.22 3.82 7.26
N ARG A 45 6.47 4.89 8.02
CA ARG A 45 7.03 6.14 7.48
C ARG A 45 8.39 5.95 6.83
N ALA A 46 9.26 5.13 7.44
CA ALA A 46 10.58 4.83 6.89
C ALA A 46 10.49 4.06 5.56
N ALA A 47 9.64 3.04 5.50
CA ALA A 47 9.40 2.27 4.28
C ALA A 47 8.79 3.15 3.18
N ALA A 48 7.79 3.98 3.52
CA ALA A 48 7.12 4.88 2.58
C ALA A 48 8.08 5.89 1.97
N ASN A 49 8.87 6.59 2.78
CA ASN A 49 9.86 7.55 2.29
C ASN A 49 10.86 6.90 1.32
N ARG A 50 11.35 5.72 1.66
CA ARG A 50 12.27 4.97 0.80
C ARG A 50 11.59 4.54 -0.50
N ALA A 51 10.38 3.95 -0.42
CA ALA A 51 9.65 3.51 -1.60
C ALA A 51 9.39 4.65 -2.58
N TYR A 52 8.95 5.81 -2.07
CA TYR A 52 8.66 6.96 -2.91
C TYR A 52 9.92 7.54 -3.55
N GLN A 53 10.99 7.67 -2.78
CA GLN A 53 12.27 8.14 -3.33
C GLN A 53 12.79 7.25 -4.45
N GLU A 54 12.77 5.94 -4.26
CA GLU A 54 13.32 4.98 -5.21
C GLU A 54 12.38 4.78 -6.42
N ALA A 55 11.05 4.90 -6.24
CA ALA A 55 10.06 4.86 -7.32
C ALA A 55 9.87 6.21 -8.05
N GLY A 56 10.53 7.27 -7.62
CA GLY A 56 10.39 8.61 -8.21
C GLY A 56 9.04 9.29 -7.91
N ILE A 57 8.34 8.87 -6.86
CA ILE A 57 7.08 9.45 -6.42
C ILE A 57 7.36 10.64 -5.51
N THR A 58 6.93 11.82 -5.92
CA THR A 58 7.16 13.08 -5.18
C THR A 58 5.92 13.58 -4.45
N ASN A 59 4.74 13.19 -4.90
CA ASN A 59 3.45 13.48 -4.27
C ASN A 59 2.57 12.23 -4.26
N PRO A 60 2.65 11.38 -3.20
CA PRO A 60 1.90 10.14 -3.15
C PRO A 60 0.39 10.35 -3.23
N ARG A 61 -0.15 11.44 -2.65
CA ARG A 61 -1.58 11.78 -2.69
C ARG A 61 -2.11 12.01 -4.11
N ASP A 62 -1.28 12.37 -5.05
CA ASP A 62 -1.69 12.60 -6.44
C ASP A 62 -1.23 11.51 -7.41
N GLN A 63 -0.20 10.76 -7.05
CA GLN A 63 0.43 9.79 -7.95
C GLN A 63 0.03 8.34 -7.66
N ILE A 64 -0.28 7.98 -6.39
CA ILE A 64 -0.82 6.65 -6.07
C ILE A 64 -2.28 6.61 -6.51
N SER A 65 -2.64 5.61 -7.29
CA SER A 65 -4.01 5.46 -7.80
C SER A 65 -4.92 4.70 -6.84
N MET A 66 -4.36 3.76 -6.08
CA MET A 66 -5.09 2.90 -5.13
C MET A 66 -4.08 2.21 -4.22
N PHE A 67 -4.55 1.73 -3.08
CA PHE A 67 -3.67 0.98 -2.17
C PHE A 67 -4.43 0.00 -1.29
N GLU A 68 -3.69 -0.97 -0.77
CA GLU A 68 -4.14 -1.91 0.24
C GLU A 68 -3.21 -1.88 1.44
N VAL A 69 -3.79 -1.93 2.63
CA VAL A 69 -3.04 -1.85 3.88
C VAL A 69 -3.36 -3.01 4.81
N HIS A 70 -2.54 -3.16 5.83
CA HIS A 70 -2.79 -4.12 6.89
C HIS A 70 -3.85 -3.57 7.86
N ASP A 71 -5.11 -3.84 7.55
CA ASP A 71 -6.31 -3.38 8.27
C ASP A 71 -6.71 -4.30 9.44
N CYS A 72 -5.73 -4.82 10.19
CA CYS A 72 -6.00 -5.71 11.34
C CYS A 72 -6.87 -5.05 12.42
N PHE A 73 -6.75 -3.74 12.58
CA PHE A 73 -7.62 -2.87 13.39
C PHE A 73 -7.91 -1.59 12.63
N SER A 74 -9.11 -1.02 12.82
CA SER A 74 -9.50 0.25 12.21
C SER A 74 -8.53 1.40 12.53
N ILE A 75 -7.99 1.43 13.75
CA ILE A 75 -6.98 2.44 14.13
C ILE A 75 -5.67 2.24 13.37
N THR A 76 -5.27 1.00 13.07
CA THR A 76 -4.06 0.73 12.30
C THR A 76 -4.21 1.25 10.87
N GLU A 77 -5.36 1.00 10.24
CA GLU A 77 -5.66 1.53 8.91
C GLU A 77 -5.66 3.06 8.90
N LEU A 78 -6.34 3.69 9.87
CA LEU A 78 -6.40 5.14 10.01
C LEU A 78 -5.01 5.79 10.10
N VAL A 79 -4.16 5.28 11.02
CA VAL A 79 -2.80 5.80 11.21
C VAL A 79 -1.95 5.54 9.96
N THR A 80 -2.13 4.41 9.30
CA THR A 80 -1.39 4.06 8.09
C THR A 80 -1.66 5.04 6.94
N MET A 81 -2.88 5.57 6.81
CA MET A 81 -3.20 6.58 5.78
C MET A 81 -2.34 7.85 5.91
N GLU A 82 -2.03 8.26 7.14
CA GLU A 82 -1.15 9.38 7.42
C GLU A 82 0.33 9.00 7.30
N ASP A 83 0.70 7.82 7.79
CA ASP A 83 2.08 7.32 7.74
C ASP A 83 2.56 7.01 6.32
N LEU A 84 1.65 6.72 5.41
CA LEU A 84 1.89 6.61 3.97
C LEU A 84 1.88 7.96 3.24
N PHE A 85 1.71 9.08 3.97
CA PHE A 85 1.64 10.43 3.41
C PHE A 85 0.55 10.63 2.34
N ILE A 86 -0.47 9.78 2.34
CA ILE A 86 -1.68 9.94 1.50
C ILE A 86 -2.59 11.00 2.13
N SER A 87 -2.90 10.87 3.42
CA SER A 87 -3.48 11.95 4.21
C SER A 87 -2.38 12.76 4.88
N SER A 88 -2.59 14.07 4.99
CA SER A 88 -1.77 14.91 5.85
C SER A 88 -2.03 14.56 7.32
N GLU A 89 -1.07 14.83 8.18
CA GLU A 89 -1.16 14.53 9.62
C GLU A 89 -2.41 15.16 10.24
N GLY A 90 -3.20 14.35 10.96
CA GLY A 90 -4.48 14.74 11.57
C GLY A 90 -5.66 14.85 10.58
N ARG A 91 -5.49 14.50 9.31
CA ARG A 91 -6.54 14.65 8.29
C ARG A 91 -7.21 13.35 7.86
N ALA A 92 -6.68 12.18 8.22
CA ALA A 92 -7.20 10.90 7.73
C ALA A 92 -8.70 10.70 8.05
N VAL A 93 -9.16 11.11 9.24
CA VAL A 93 -10.58 11.03 9.61
C VAL A 93 -11.45 11.87 8.65
N ASN A 94 -11.02 13.08 8.32
CA ASN A 94 -11.76 13.95 7.41
C ASN A 94 -11.80 13.35 6.00
N ASP A 95 -10.67 12.85 5.50
CA ASP A 95 -10.57 12.23 4.19
C ASP A 95 -11.51 11.00 4.10
N ILE A 96 -11.59 10.18 5.16
CA ILE A 96 -12.54 9.06 5.25
C ILE A 96 -13.99 9.55 5.19
N MET A 97 -14.34 10.54 6.01
CA MET A 97 -15.71 11.07 6.08
C MET A 97 -16.15 11.78 4.79
N GLU A 98 -15.21 12.28 4.03
CA GLU A 98 -15.42 12.90 2.72
C GLU A 98 -15.46 11.86 1.57
N GLY A 99 -15.28 10.57 1.85
CA GLY A 99 -15.29 9.49 0.87
C GLY A 99 -14.04 9.41 -0.01
N PHE A 100 -12.93 10.03 0.42
CA PHE A 100 -11.69 10.07 -0.35
C PHE A 100 -11.12 8.69 -0.65
N TYR A 101 -11.34 7.74 0.27
CA TYR A 101 -10.87 6.35 0.21
C TYR A 101 -11.92 5.34 -0.21
N ASP A 102 -13.14 5.78 -0.52
CA ASP A 102 -14.21 4.91 -1.00
C ASP A 102 -13.86 4.28 -2.34
N ALA A 103 -14.58 3.22 -2.74
CA ALA A 103 -14.32 2.50 -3.99
C ALA A 103 -14.36 3.40 -5.24
N ASP A 104 -15.17 4.45 -5.21
CA ASP A 104 -15.29 5.50 -6.23
C ASP A 104 -14.60 6.81 -5.83
N GLY A 105 -13.90 6.81 -4.70
CA GLY A 105 -13.13 7.94 -4.20
C GLY A 105 -11.85 8.21 -5.01
N LYS A 106 -11.15 9.30 -4.64
CA LYS A 106 -9.94 9.72 -5.37
C LYS A 106 -8.84 8.66 -5.31
N ILE A 107 -8.61 8.05 -4.14
CA ILE A 107 -7.61 6.98 -3.96
C ILE A 107 -8.23 5.85 -3.13
N PRO A 108 -8.92 4.89 -3.74
CA PRO A 108 -9.51 3.79 -3.01
C PRO A 108 -8.51 3.03 -2.15
N CYS A 109 -8.94 2.75 -0.91
CA CYS A 109 -8.25 1.87 0.01
C CYS A 109 -9.06 0.59 0.18
N GLN A 110 -8.42 -0.58 0.10
CA GLN A 110 -9.08 -1.88 0.33
C GLN A 110 -10.27 -2.14 -0.61
N ILE A 111 -10.13 -1.84 -1.90
CA ILE A 111 -11.22 -1.95 -2.88
C ILE A 111 -11.78 -3.39 -2.99
N ASP A 112 -11.00 -4.39 -2.62
CA ASP A 112 -11.42 -5.81 -2.58
C ASP A 112 -12.06 -6.21 -1.23
N GLY A 113 -12.07 -5.30 -0.25
CA GLY A 113 -12.63 -5.52 1.09
C GLY A 113 -11.62 -5.89 2.17
N GLY A 114 -10.34 -5.98 1.83
CA GLY A 114 -9.23 -6.15 2.77
C GLY A 114 -9.24 -7.44 3.58
N LEU A 115 -8.53 -7.44 4.71
CA LEU A 115 -8.43 -8.61 5.60
C LEU A 115 -9.79 -9.01 6.19
N LYS A 116 -10.71 -8.07 6.34
CA LYS A 116 -12.04 -8.35 6.89
C LYS A 116 -12.89 -9.22 5.98
N CYS A 117 -12.79 -9.04 4.67
CA CYS A 117 -13.56 -9.84 3.70
C CYS A 117 -12.87 -11.16 3.36
N PHE A 118 -11.55 -11.19 3.29
CA PHE A 118 -10.79 -12.38 2.90
C PHE A 118 -10.21 -13.18 4.06
N GLY A 119 -10.26 -12.65 5.28
CA GLY A 119 -9.48 -13.18 6.38
C GLY A 119 -7.98 -12.85 6.23
N HIS A 120 -7.18 -13.33 7.19
CA HIS A 120 -5.76 -13.01 7.24
C HIS A 120 -4.86 -14.25 7.35
N PRO A 121 -4.69 -15.04 6.28
CA PRO A 121 -3.63 -16.02 6.24
C PRO A 121 -2.28 -15.29 6.15
N ILE A 122 -1.53 -15.27 7.23
CA ILE A 122 -0.33 -14.41 7.41
C ILE A 122 0.65 -14.49 6.22
N GLY A 123 0.90 -15.69 5.69
CA GLY A 123 1.78 -15.87 4.54
C GLY A 123 1.16 -15.56 3.17
N ALA A 124 -0.13 -15.26 3.08
CA ALA A 124 -0.84 -15.07 1.82
C ALA A 124 -1.41 -13.67 1.61
N SER A 125 -1.73 -12.93 2.66
CA SER A 125 -2.39 -11.62 2.56
C SER A 125 -1.61 -10.63 1.71
N GLY A 126 -0.29 -10.52 1.88
CA GLY A 126 0.53 -9.63 1.06
C GLY A 126 0.53 -10.00 -0.42
N ILE A 127 0.47 -11.31 -0.74
CA ILE A 127 0.36 -11.78 -2.14
C ILE A 127 -1.02 -11.42 -2.71
N ARG A 128 -2.10 -11.58 -1.92
CA ARG A 128 -3.45 -11.17 -2.32
C ARG A 128 -3.51 -9.68 -2.66
N MET A 129 -2.96 -8.83 -1.80
CA MET A 129 -2.91 -7.38 -2.04
C MET A 129 -2.21 -7.04 -3.37
N ILE A 130 -1.05 -7.64 -3.62
CA ILE A 130 -0.32 -7.45 -4.89
C ILE A 130 -1.15 -7.97 -6.07
N TYR A 131 -1.88 -9.07 -5.89
CA TYR A 131 -2.74 -9.64 -6.94
C TYR A 131 -3.91 -8.70 -7.28
N GLU A 132 -4.54 -8.07 -6.28
CA GLU A 132 -5.57 -7.06 -6.54
C GLU A 132 -5.00 -5.87 -7.31
N MET A 133 -3.84 -5.35 -6.92
CA MET A 133 -3.16 -4.28 -7.68
C MET A 133 -2.90 -4.70 -9.13
N TYR A 134 -2.45 -5.94 -9.36
CA TYR A 134 -2.24 -6.49 -10.69
C TYR A 134 -3.54 -6.53 -11.51
N LEU A 135 -4.65 -6.98 -10.91
CA LEU A 135 -5.95 -7.02 -11.58
C LEU A 135 -6.42 -5.63 -11.98
N GLN A 136 -6.36 -4.68 -11.06
CA GLN A 136 -6.78 -3.29 -11.28
C GLN A 136 -5.96 -2.61 -12.39
N LEU A 137 -4.63 -2.75 -12.35
CA LEU A 137 -3.74 -2.16 -13.34
C LEU A 137 -3.95 -2.74 -14.75
N ASN A 138 -4.38 -4.00 -14.85
CA ASN A 138 -4.67 -4.66 -16.13
C ASN A 138 -6.13 -4.58 -16.58
N GLY A 139 -7.00 -3.89 -15.85
CA GLY A 139 -8.42 -3.82 -16.21
C GLY A 139 -9.16 -5.15 -16.04
N ARG A 140 -8.72 -6.00 -15.11
CA ARG A 140 -9.21 -7.37 -14.90
C ARG A 140 -9.91 -7.57 -13.56
N ALA A 141 -10.19 -6.50 -12.81
CA ALA A 141 -10.79 -6.59 -11.47
C ALA A 141 -12.32 -6.80 -11.49
N GLY A 142 -12.94 -6.96 -12.66
CA GLY A 142 -14.38 -7.21 -12.78
C GLY A 142 -15.22 -6.04 -12.25
N GLU A 143 -16.20 -6.33 -11.39
CA GLU A 143 -17.08 -5.31 -10.81
C GLU A 143 -16.36 -4.31 -9.87
N ARG A 144 -15.19 -4.68 -9.36
CA ARG A 144 -14.35 -3.81 -8.53
C ARG A 144 -13.42 -2.91 -9.33
N GLN A 145 -13.45 -3.01 -10.67
CA GLN A 145 -12.52 -2.26 -11.52
C GLN A 145 -12.73 -0.76 -11.37
N ARG A 146 -11.66 -0.02 -11.08
CA ARG A 146 -11.67 1.44 -11.13
C ARG A 146 -12.01 1.93 -12.53
N ALA A 147 -12.85 2.97 -12.58
CA ALA A 147 -13.26 3.58 -13.86
C ALA A 147 -12.14 4.40 -14.51
N ASP A 148 -11.27 5.02 -13.72
CA ASP A 148 -10.09 5.73 -14.18
C ASP A 148 -8.94 4.75 -14.46
N ASN A 149 -8.02 5.15 -15.32
CA ASN A 149 -6.91 4.30 -15.74
C ASN A 149 -5.78 4.33 -14.71
N PRO A 150 -5.73 3.40 -13.72
CA PRO A 150 -4.75 3.45 -12.64
C PRO A 150 -3.33 3.28 -13.16
N VAL A 151 -2.37 3.99 -12.55
CA VAL A 151 -0.94 3.99 -12.92
C VAL A 151 -0.10 3.26 -11.89
N PHE A 152 -0.27 3.61 -10.62
CA PHE A 152 0.44 2.99 -9.51
C PHE A 152 -0.52 2.40 -8.49
N GLY A 153 -0.26 1.16 -8.10
CA GLY A 153 -0.88 0.51 -6.95
C GLY A 153 0.16 0.31 -5.84
N MET A 154 -0.28 0.41 -4.60
CA MET A 154 0.60 0.25 -3.44
C MET A 154 0.02 -0.77 -2.46
N THR A 155 0.88 -1.57 -1.85
CA THR A 155 0.49 -2.47 -0.76
C THR A 155 1.36 -2.23 0.47
N HIS A 156 0.75 -2.29 1.64
CA HIS A 156 1.42 -2.13 2.92
C HIS A 156 1.09 -3.32 3.83
N ASN A 157 2.12 -3.95 4.37
CA ASN A 157 2.00 -5.02 5.34
C ASN A 157 2.79 -4.67 6.60
N LEU A 158 2.15 -4.85 7.75
CA LEU A 158 2.72 -4.58 9.06
C LEU A 158 2.60 -5.82 9.93
N GLY A 159 3.70 -6.23 10.55
CA GLY A 159 3.71 -7.37 11.46
C GLY A 159 4.38 -7.02 12.78
N GLY A 160 3.77 -7.38 13.91
CA GLY A 160 4.27 -7.09 15.23
C GLY A 160 3.48 -6.02 15.98
N PHE A 161 4.06 -5.48 17.04
CA PHE A 161 3.46 -4.41 17.83
C PHE A 161 3.84 -3.02 17.28
N PRO A 162 3.09 -1.95 17.56
CA PRO A 162 3.37 -0.63 17.01
C PRO A 162 4.80 -0.12 17.21
N HIS A 163 5.45 -0.51 18.30
CA HIS A 163 6.82 -0.11 18.65
C HIS A 163 7.86 -1.21 18.43
N GLN A 164 7.45 -2.39 17.99
CA GLN A 164 8.32 -3.55 17.69
C GLN A 164 7.72 -4.30 16.49
N ASN A 165 7.98 -3.80 15.31
CA ASN A 165 7.33 -4.31 14.10
C ASN A 165 8.27 -4.35 12.91
N VAL A 166 7.78 -4.99 11.86
CA VAL A 166 8.36 -5.00 10.52
C VAL A 166 7.29 -4.50 9.56
N CYS A 167 7.64 -3.52 8.74
CA CYS A 167 6.80 -3.01 7.67
C CYS A 167 7.39 -3.39 6.32
N SER A 168 6.58 -3.95 5.45
CA SER A 168 6.86 -4.18 4.04
C SER A 168 5.90 -3.35 3.19
N LEU A 169 6.44 -2.61 2.24
CA LEU A 169 5.66 -1.82 1.31
C LEU A 169 6.03 -2.21 -0.11
N THR A 170 5.06 -2.34 -1.00
CA THR A 170 5.33 -2.64 -2.41
C THR A 170 4.60 -1.64 -3.29
N ILE A 171 5.31 -1.03 -4.23
CA ILE A 171 4.72 -0.21 -5.29
C ILE A 171 4.81 -0.98 -6.60
N VAL A 172 3.69 -1.11 -7.27
CA VAL A 172 3.58 -1.73 -8.59
C VAL A 172 2.99 -0.73 -9.58
N GLY A 173 3.38 -0.84 -10.84
CA GLY A 173 2.88 0.04 -11.89
C GLY A 173 2.95 -0.62 -13.26
N LYS A 174 2.26 -0.05 -14.24
CA LYS A 174 2.39 -0.49 -15.63
C LYS A 174 3.81 -0.33 -16.13
N GLU A 175 4.22 -1.14 -17.11
CA GLU A 175 5.51 -0.97 -17.76
C GLU A 175 5.59 0.43 -18.39
N GLY A 176 6.64 1.18 -18.08
CA GLY A 176 6.83 2.55 -18.57
C GLY A 176 6.20 3.67 -17.71
N ALA A 177 5.50 3.31 -16.62
CA ALA A 177 5.02 4.28 -15.64
C ALA A 177 6.14 4.74 -14.70
#